data_90476eb7e69d5e08cfff2feea07007d6
#
_entry.id   90476eb7e69d5e08cfff2feea07007d6
#
_cell.length_a   1.000
_cell.length_b   1.000
_cell.length_c   1.000
_cell.angle_alpha   90.00
_cell.angle_beta   90.00
_cell.angle_gamma   90.00
#
_symmetry.space_group_name_H-M   'P 1'
#
loop_
_entity.id
_entity.type
_entity.pdbx_description
1 polymer ?
#
loop_
_entity_poly.entity_id
_entity_poly.type
_entity_poly.pdbx_seq_one_letter_code
_entity_poly.pdbx_strand_id
1 'polypeptide(L)'
;MFLKFQKLVLLIFISYQTPLYSKSATFNDFNSRDLSNYFSGIVAFENRDNSEALKFFNLTKVLINKHDSYLKRYVNSLVLDNKVPQAINVLKNNANKSNSDFYDAYIILIIDSLKKNNFKKADEYLTQSLKFQDEDRINLVIFETLKQYIYTFKNKKILDNKKNFGNLSLIAETFQRCYIEDKRTSSFFLNLINNQQGEYSRYIFFYLNYLIDNNKFNEARLIVEQIDYINSTLLLSQSKSWVDKEKF
;
A
#
# COMPACT_ATOMS: atom_id res chain seq x y z
N MET A 1 -3.40 -40.32 59.30
CA MET A 1 -2.64 -41.00 58.25
C MET A 1 -2.91 -40.35 56.87
N PHE A 2 -4.12 -40.04 56.55
CA PHE A 2 -4.55 -39.42 55.26
C PHE A 2 -3.86 -38.09 54.90
N LEU A 3 -3.70 -37.17 55.85
CA LEU A 3 -3.08 -35.84 55.62
C LEU A 3 -1.60 -35.90 55.23
N LYS A 4 -0.88 -36.93 55.71
CA LYS A 4 0.53 -37.12 55.37
C LYS A 4 0.69 -37.69 53.95
N PHE A 5 -0.26 -38.50 53.52
CA PHE A 5 -0.29 -39.05 52.18
C PHE A 5 -0.63 -37.98 51.11
N GLN A 6 -1.58 -37.08 51.41
CA GLN A 6 -1.90 -35.97 50.53
C GLN A 6 -0.71 -35.00 50.34
N LYS A 7 0.07 -34.70 51.38
CA LYS A 7 1.27 -33.88 51.29
C LYS A 7 2.36 -34.52 50.46
N LEU A 8 2.50 -35.87 50.55
CA LEU A 8 3.47 -36.62 49.77
C LEU A 8 3.12 -36.59 48.26
N VAL A 9 1.83 -36.77 47.92
CA VAL A 9 1.32 -36.73 46.55
C VAL A 9 1.50 -35.32 45.97
N LEU A 10 1.24 -34.28 46.74
CA LEU A 10 1.44 -32.88 46.28
C LEU A 10 2.93 -32.56 46.01
N LEU A 11 3.83 -33.08 46.82
CA LEU A 11 5.28 -32.94 46.61
C LEU A 11 5.77 -33.65 45.33
N ILE A 12 5.21 -34.81 45.03
CA ILE A 12 5.53 -35.55 43.81
C ILE A 12 5.01 -34.81 42.58
N PHE A 13 3.82 -34.19 42.64
CA PHE A 13 3.29 -33.38 41.52
C PHE A 13 4.12 -32.11 41.25
N ILE A 14 4.71 -31.51 42.26
CA ILE A 14 5.57 -30.34 42.10
C ILE A 14 6.93 -30.73 41.51
N SER A 15 7.44 -31.92 41.78
CA SER A 15 8.72 -32.42 41.25
C SER A 15 8.65 -32.90 39.78
N TYR A 16 7.45 -33.16 39.24
CA TYR A 16 7.22 -33.48 37.84
C TYR A 16 6.97 -32.26 36.93
N GLN A 17 7.10 -31.04 37.45
CA GLN A 17 7.18 -29.88 36.57
C GLN A 17 8.49 -30.01 35.80
N THR A 18 8.40 -30.57 34.60
CA THR A 18 9.50 -30.51 33.63
C THR A 18 9.92 -29.03 33.54
N PRO A 19 11.22 -28.73 33.73
CA PRO A 19 11.69 -27.37 33.52
C PRO A 19 11.21 -26.99 32.13
N LEU A 20 10.39 -25.93 32.03
CA LEU A 20 10.12 -25.25 30.80
C LEU A 20 11.50 -24.76 30.30
N TYR A 21 12.16 -25.62 29.52
CA TYR A 21 13.24 -25.17 28.66
C TYR A 21 12.58 -24.21 27.67
N SER A 22 12.42 -22.97 28.06
CA SER A 22 12.49 -21.90 27.14
C SER A 22 13.76 -22.18 26.34
N LYS A 23 13.63 -22.55 25.06
CA LYS A 23 14.72 -22.40 24.12
C LYS A 23 15.09 -20.94 24.19
N SER A 24 16.04 -20.60 25.07
CA SER A 24 16.76 -19.35 24.94
C SER A 24 17.40 -19.48 23.56
N ALA A 25 16.80 -18.85 22.55
CA ALA A 25 17.54 -18.47 21.37
C ALA A 25 18.84 -17.90 21.94
N THR A 26 19.95 -18.54 21.64
CA THR A 26 21.25 -18.23 22.21
C THR A 26 21.44 -16.73 22.06
N PHE A 27 21.42 -16.00 23.17
CA PHE A 27 21.55 -14.54 23.23
C PHE A 27 22.85 -14.01 22.59
N ASN A 28 23.70 -14.93 22.16
CA ASN A 28 24.97 -14.66 21.46
C ASN A 28 24.79 -14.18 20.00
N ASP A 29 23.60 -14.28 19.41
CA ASP A 29 23.37 -13.84 18.03
C ASP A 29 22.99 -12.37 17.88
N PHE A 30 22.62 -11.69 18.98
CA PHE A 30 22.20 -10.29 18.98
C PHE A 30 23.08 -9.44 19.89
N ASN A 31 23.71 -8.43 19.28
CA ASN A 31 24.38 -7.39 20.06
C ASN A 31 23.31 -6.54 20.79
N SER A 32 23.50 -6.30 22.10
CA SER A 32 22.60 -5.46 22.90
C SER A 32 22.38 -4.06 22.31
N ARG A 33 23.40 -3.51 21.65
CA ARG A 33 23.32 -2.22 20.95
C ARG A 33 22.38 -2.30 19.74
N ASP A 34 22.44 -3.38 18.97
CA ASP A 34 21.57 -3.57 17.81
C ASP A 34 20.10 -3.71 18.24
N LEU A 35 19.84 -4.44 19.33
CA LEU A 35 18.51 -4.56 19.90
C LEU A 35 18.00 -3.21 20.43
N SER A 36 18.84 -2.47 21.18
CA SER A 36 18.47 -1.14 21.69
C SER A 36 18.10 -0.19 20.54
N ASN A 37 18.93 -0.10 19.51
CA ASN A 37 18.64 0.73 18.34
C ASN A 37 17.38 0.25 17.61
N TYR A 38 17.17 -1.06 17.48
CA TYR A 38 15.97 -1.61 16.85
C TYR A 38 14.70 -1.21 17.61
N PHE A 39 14.69 -1.34 18.94
CA PHE A 39 13.55 -0.91 19.76
C PHE A 39 13.34 0.61 19.69
N SER A 40 14.41 1.41 19.71
CA SER A 40 14.31 2.86 19.48
C SER A 40 13.69 3.17 18.12
N GLY A 41 14.06 2.42 17.08
CA GLY A 41 13.46 2.53 15.76
C GLY A 41 11.96 2.19 15.76
N ILE A 42 11.54 1.16 16.49
CA ILE A 42 10.12 0.82 16.65
C ILE A 42 9.35 1.96 17.33
N VAL A 43 9.88 2.48 18.44
CA VAL A 43 9.23 3.58 19.18
C VAL A 43 9.09 4.81 18.29
N ALA A 44 10.12 5.19 17.56
CA ALA A 44 10.05 6.31 16.61
C ALA A 44 9.02 6.06 15.50
N PHE A 45 8.96 4.83 14.95
CA PHE A 45 8.01 4.44 13.92
C PHE A 45 6.55 4.54 14.40
N GLU A 46 6.25 4.03 15.59
CA GLU A 46 4.91 4.10 16.20
C GLU A 46 4.50 5.56 16.50
N ASN A 47 5.48 6.42 16.82
CA ASN A 47 5.26 7.86 16.98
C ASN A 47 5.19 8.62 15.65
N ARG A 48 5.22 7.94 14.51
CA ARG A 48 5.20 8.51 13.15
C ARG A 48 6.41 9.41 12.83
N ASP A 49 7.48 9.31 13.59
CA ASP A 49 8.76 9.93 13.25
C ASP A 49 9.56 8.97 12.34
N ASN A 50 9.13 8.96 11.06
CA ASN A 50 9.67 8.00 10.09
C ASN A 50 11.15 8.26 9.79
N SER A 51 11.59 9.51 9.84
CA SER A 51 13.00 9.88 9.61
C SER A 51 13.90 9.37 10.72
N GLU A 52 13.49 9.54 11.99
CA GLU A 52 14.24 9.04 13.14
C GLU A 52 14.20 7.52 13.21
N ALA A 53 13.03 6.89 12.96
CA ALA A 53 12.91 5.44 12.85
C ALA A 53 13.89 4.87 11.83
N LEU A 54 14.00 5.50 10.66
CA LEU A 54 14.91 5.07 9.61
C LEU A 54 16.39 5.20 10.01
N LYS A 55 16.78 6.23 10.78
CA LYS A 55 18.15 6.33 11.32
C LYS A 55 18.48 5.12 12.18
N PHE A 56 17.62 4.77 13.13
CA PHE A 56 17.81 3.62 14.01
C PHE A 56 17.81 2.29 13.24
N PHE A 57 16.89 2.10 12.30
CA PHE A 57 16.89 0.89 11.46
C PHE A 57 18.14 0.81 10.57
N ASN A 58 18.67 1.91 10.06
CA ASN A 58 19.93 1.90 9.32
C ASN A 58 21.13 1.41 10.14
N LEU A 59 21.14 1.67 11.46
CA LEU A 59 22.20 1.19 12.36
C LEU A 59 22.11 -0.31 12.65
N THR A 60 20.95 -0.93 12.37
CA THR A 60 20.64 -2.32 12.75
C THR A 60 20.39 -3.23 11.56
N LYS A 61 20.89 -2.89 10.37
CA LYS A 61 20.69 -3.68 9.12
C LYS A 61 21.14 -5.13 9.22
N VAL A 62 22.02 -5.46 10.15
CA VAL A 62 22.42 -6.85 10.45
C VAL A 62 21.21 -7.72 10.81
N LEU A 63 20.13 -7.12 11.32
CA LEU A 63 18.90 -7.81 11.69
C LEU A 63 18.04 -8.24 10.49
N ILE A 64 18.31 -7.77 9.28
CA ILE A 64 17.56 -8.16 8.06
C ILE A 64 17.51 -9.69 7.91
N ASN A 65 18.60 -10.39 8.29
CA ASN A 65 18.69 -11.85 8.16
C ASN A 65 18.40 -12.61 9.46
N LYS A 66 18.15 -11.90 10.55
CA LYS A 66 18.04 -12.48 11.89
C LYS A 66 16.69 -12.26 12.55
N HIS A 67 15.88 -11.33 12.04
CA HIS A 67 14.61 -10.96 12.65
C HIS A 67 13.52 -10.75 11.58
N ASP A 68 12.54 -11.64 11.53
CA ASP A 68 11.52 -11.67 10.47
C ASP A 68 10.76 -10.35 10.29
N SER A 69 10.39 -9.70 11.39
CA SER A 69 9.66 -8.42 11.33
C SER A 69 10.52 -7.21 10.97
N TYR A 70 11.85 -7.32 10.98
CA TYR A 70 12.74 -6.18 10.73
C TYR A 70 12.58 -5.64 9.32
N LEU A 71 12.64 -6.51 8.32
CA LEU A 71 12.62 -6.11 6.91
C LEU A 71 11.34 -5.34 6.56
N LYS A 72 10.18 -5.82 7.06
CA LYS A 72 8.89 -5.14 6.86
C LYS A 72 8.92 -3.71 7.43
N ARG A 73 9.37 -3.53 8.68
CA ARG A 73 9.44 -2.22 9.33
C ARG A 73 10.42 -1.28 8.62
N TYR A 74 11.58 -1.80 8.23
CA TYR A 74 12.59 -1.02 7.52
C TYR A 74 12.08 -0.53 6.16
N VAL A 75 11.45 -1.42 5.38
CA VAL A 75 10.84 -1.07 4.08
C VAL A 75 9.73 -0.03 4.26
N ASN A 76 8.84 -0.21 5.24
CA ASN A 76 7.76 0.73 5.50
C ASN A 76 8.31 2.10 5.93
N SER A 77 9.35 2.14 6.76
CA SER A 77 10.01 3.40 7.13
C SER A 77 10.63 4.11 5.92
N LEU A 78 11.24 3.37 5.00
CA LEU A 78 11.77 3.94 3.75
C LEU A 78 10.67 4.56 2.89
N VAL A 79 9.53 3.87 2.75
CA VAL A 79 8.39 4.36 1.97
C VAL A 79 7.80 5.63 2.60
N LEU A 80 7.59 5.61 3.91
CA LEU A 80 7.01 6.73 4.65
C LEU A 80 7.95 7.94 4.73
N ASP A 81 9.27 7.73 4.59
CA ASP A 81 10.29 8.78 4.49
C ASP A 81 10.59 9.19 3.02
N ASN A 82 9.66 8.88 2.09
CA ASN A 82 9.76 9.19 0.65
C ASN A 82 10.98 8.55 -0.08
N LYS A 83 11.59 7.50 0.49
CA LYS A 83 12.74 6.79 -0.07
C LYS A 83 12.31 5.51 -0.82
N VAL A 84 11.23 5.60 -1.59
CA VAL A 84 10.63 4.47 -2.33
C VAL A 84 11.62 3.71 -3.22
N PRO A 85 12.53 4.36 -3.99
CA PRO A 85 13.51 3.63 -4.78
C PRO A 85 14.45 2.75 -3.94
N GLN A 86 14.81 3.21 -2.72
CA GLN A 86 15.63 2.42 -1.80
C GLN A 86 14.85 1.23 -1.25
N ALA A 87 13.57 1.42 -0.89
CA ALA A 87 12.69 0.33 -0.45
C ALA A 87 12.60 -0.77 -1.52
N ILE A 88 12.39 -0.41 -2.79
CA ILE A 88 12.35 -1.35 -3.91
C ILE A 88 13.67 -2.12 -4.05
N ASN A 89 14.81 -1.45 -3.95
CA ASN A 89 16.12 -2.10 -4.03
C ASN A 89 16.33 -3.08 -2.87
N VAL A 90 15.94 -2.69 -1.64
CA VAL A 90 16.01 -3.56 -0.47
C VAL A 90 15.15 -4.81 -0.66
N LEU A 91 13.92 -4.67 -1.15
CA LEU A 91 13.03 -5.79 -1.45
C LEU A 91 13.63 -6.72 -2.51
N LYS A 92 14.12 -6.19 -3.62
CA LYS A 92 14.72 -6.99 -4.70
C LYS A 92 15.96 -7.75 -4.25
N ASN A 93 16.80 -7.15 -3.43
CA ASN A 93 18.01 -7.79 -2.89
C ASN A 93 17.70 -8.87 -1.86
N ASN A 94 16.49 -8.91 -1.32
CA ASN A 94 16.05 -9.91 -0.34
C ASN A 94 14.94 -10.83 -0.86
N ALA A 95 14.59 -10.78 -2.14
CA ALA A 95 13.42 -11.46 -2.73
C ALA A 95 13.34 -12.98 -2.48
N ASN A 96 14.49 -13.63 -2.26
CA ASN A 96 14.56 -15.07 -2.03
C ASN A 96 14.53 -15.46 -0.54
N LYS A 97 14.28 -14.52 0.36
CA LYS A 97 14.26 -14.76 1.80
C LYS A 97 12.83 -14.83 2.31
N SER A 98 12.58 -15.71 3.27
CA SER A 98 11.24 -15.87 3.88
C SER A 98 10.70 -14.58 4.50
N ASN A 99 11.59 -13.75 5.06
CA ASN A 99 11.21 -12.48 5.69
C ASN A 99 10.86 -11.35 4.70
N SER A 100 11.05 -11.54 3.39
CA SER A 100 10.59 -10.62 2.34
C SER A 100 9.16 -10.90 1.89
N ASP A 101 8.54 -11.95 2.42
CA ASP A 101 7.25 -12.47 2.03
C ASP A 101 6.14 -11.83 2.88
N PHE A 102 5.76 -10.58 2.55
CA PHE A 102 4.68 -9.85 3.20
C PHE A 102 3.91 -8.99 2.18
N TYR A 103 2.64 -8.74 2.44
CA TYR A 103 1.72 -8.11 1.49
C TYR A 103 2.21 -6.77 0.94
N ASP A 104 2.67 -5.86 1.82
CA ASP A 104 3.14 -4.53 1.41
C ASP A 104 4.31 -4.59 0.41
N ALA A 105 5.19 -5.62 0.54
CA ALA A 105 6.29 -5.82 -0.39
C ALA A 105 5.79 -6.07 -1.81
N TYR A 106 4.78 -6.92 -1.95
CA TYR A 106 4.18 -7.20 -3.26
C TYR A 106 3.51 -5.97 -3.85
N ILE A 107 2.77 -5.18 -3.05
CA ILE A 107 2.15 -3.94 -3.52
C ILE A 107 3.19 -2.98 -4.08
N ILE A 108 4.30 -2.75 -3.36
CA ILE A 108 5.39 -1.89 -3.81
C ILE A 108 6.00 -2.39 -5.13
N LEU A 109 6.26 -3.70 -5.25
CA LEU A 109 6.86 -4.32 -6.43
C LEU A 109 5.90 -4.34 -7.63
N ILE A 110 4.59 -4.51 -7.40
CA ILE A 110 3.56 -4.40 -8.45
C ILE A 110 3.54 -2.97 -9.00
N ILE A 111 3.48 -1.96 -8.13
CA ILE A 111 3.46 -0.55 -8.54
C ILE A 111 4.74 -0.18 -9.28
N ASP A 112 5.92 -0.60 -8.83
CA ASP A 112 7.19 -0.40 -9.54
C ASP A 112 7.17 -1.04 -10.93
N SER A 113 6.60 -2.24 -11.04
CA SER A 113 6.50 -2.96 -12.31
C SER A 113 5.52 -2.27 -13.27
N LEU A 114 4.38 -1.79 -12.78
CA LEU A 114 3.41 -1.01 -13.55
C LEU A 114 4.01 0.31 -14.07
N LYS A 115 4.73 1.05 -13.22
CA LYS A 115 5.43 2.29 -13.62
C LYS A 115 6.46 2.06 -14.73
N LYS A 116 7.01 0.85 -14.81
CA LYS A 116 7.99 0.44 -15.84
C LYS A 116 7.36 -0.25 -17.05
N ASN A 117 6.02 -0.27 -17.13
CA ASN A 117 5.26 -0.99 -18.15
C ASN A 117 5.58 -2.50 -18.22
N ASN A 118 6.10 -3.07 -17.11
CA ASN A 118 6.39 -4.50 -17.03
C ASN A 118 5.17 -5.25 -16.46
N PHE A 119 4.14 -5.36 -17.28
CA PHE A 119 2.86 -5.95 -16.86
C PHE A 119 2.98 -7.43 -16.54
N LYS A 120 3.88 -8.16 -17.20
CA LYS A 120 4.16 -9.57 -16.88
C LYS A 120 4.68 -9.71 -15.46
N LYS A 121 5.65 -8.89 -15.06
CA LYS A 121 6.22 -8.93 -13.72
C LYS A 121 5.23 -8.47 -12.65
N ALA A 122 4.39 -7.48 -12.98
CA ALA A 122 3.30 -7.05 -12.11
C ALA A 122 2.30 -8.19 -11.83
N ASP A 123 1.94 -8.96 -12.85
CA ASP A 123 1.04 -10.11 -12.77
C ASP A 123 1.65 -11.27 -11.95
N GLU A 124 2.96 -11.53 -12.11
CA GLU A 124 3.69 -12.50 -11.29
C GLU A 124 3.66 -12.13 -9.80
N TYR A 125 3.94 -10.87 -9.46
CA TYR A 125 3.86 -10.40 -8.06
C TYR A 125 2.44 -10.40 -7.51
N LEU A 126 1.44 -10.06 -8.32
CA LEU A 126 0.04 -10.16 -7.94
C LEU A 126 -0.33 -11.60 -7.62
N THR A 127 0.08 -12.56 -8.45
CA THR A 127 -0.17 -13.99 -8.20
C THR A 127 0.49 -14.45 -6.91
N GLN A 128 1.70 -14.02 -6.61
CA GLN A 128 2.39 -14.34 -5.35
C GLN A 128 1.70 -13.72 -4.13
N SER A 129 1.02 -12.59 -4.29
CA SER A 129 0.30 -11.92 -3.19
C SER A 129 -1.08 -12.53 -2.88
N LEU A 130 -1.57 -13.48 -3.70
CA LEU A 130 -2.88 -14.13 -3.54
C LEU A 130 -3.13 -14.69 -2.14
N LYS A 131 -2.11 -15.25 -1.49
CA LYS A 131 -2.20 -15.83 -0.16
C LYS A 131 -2.60 -14.84 0.94
N PHE A 132 -2.42 -13.54 0.70
CA PHE A 132 -2.74 -12.47 1.66
C PHE A 132 -4.11 -11.81 1.39
N GLN A 133 -4.79 -12.14 0.27
CA GLN A 133 -5.98 -11.42 -0.16
C GLN A 133 -7.15 -11.53 0.83
N ASP A 134 -7.26 -12.68 1.50
CA ASP A 134 -8.39 -12.99 2.39
C ASP A 134 -8.07 -12.71 3.88
N GLU A 135 -6.88 -12.22 4.19
CA GLU A 135 -6.49 -11.85 5.56
C GLU A 135 -7.24 -10.61 6.06
N ASP A 136 -7.54 -9.67 5.15
CA ASP A 136 -8.24 -8.42 5.45
C ASP A 136 -9.07 -7.98 4.23
N ARG A 137 -10.22 -7.35 4.51
CA ARG A 137 -11.08 -6.76 3.46
C ARG A 137 -10.34 -5.72 2.62
N ILE A 138 -9.43 -4.95 3.21
CA ILE A 138 -8.62 -3.96 2.51
C ILE A 138 -7.68 -4.66 1.52
N ASN A 139 -7.04 -5.74 1.93
CA ASN A 139 -6.17 -6.53 1.07
C ASN A 139 -6.93 -7.06 -0.16
N LEU A 140 -8.15 -7.57 0.04
CA LEU A 140 -9.01 -8.02 -1.05
C LEU A 140 -9.34 -6.89 -2.03
N VAL A 141 -9.71 -5.71 -1.53
CA VAL A 141 -10.05 -4.55 -2.37
C VAL A 141 -8.84 -4.11 -3.20
N ILE A 142 -7.67 -3.99 -2.57
CA ILE A 142 -6.43 -3.61 -3.25
C ILE A 142 -6.05 -4.65 -4.29
N PHE A 143 -6.09 -5.94 -3.93
CA PHE A 143 -5.79 -7.05 -4.84
C PHE A 143 -6.66 -7.01 -6.10
N GLU A 144 -7.98 -6.96 -5.93
CA GLU A 144 -8.92 -6.95 -7.06
C GLU A 144 -8.80 -5.67 -7.90
N THR A 145 -8.48 -4.54 -7.29
CA THR A 145 -8.23 -3.28 -8.00
C THR A 145 -6.96 -3.37 -8.84
N LEU A 146 -5.85 -3.85 -8.27
CA LEU A 146 -4.59 -4.04 -9.00
C LEU A 146 -4.74 -5.04 -10.13
N LYS A 147 -5.46 -6.14 -9.92
CA LYS A 147 -5.79 -7.12 -10.96
C LYS A 147 -6.50 -6.48 -12.15
N GLN A 148 -7.49 -5.61 -11.89
CA GLN A 148 -8.21 -4.87 -12.93
C GLN A 148 -7.27 -3.94 -13.70
N TYR A 149 -6.41 -3.18 -13.02
CA TYR A 149 -5.44 -2.29 -13.66
C TYR A 149 -4.42 -3.06 -14.51
N ILE A 150 -3.83 -4.14 -13.98
CA ILE A 150 -2.88 -4.98 -14.73
C ILE A 150 -3.54 -5.53 -15.98
N TYR A 151 -4.78 -6.05 -15.86
CA TYR A 151 -5.53 -6.56 -17.00
C TYR A 151 -5.76 -5.47 -18.06
N THR A 152 -6.23 -4.30 -17.63
CA THR A 152 -6.53 -3.18 -18.52
C THR A 152 -5.28 -2.67 -19.23
N PHE A 153 -4.17 -2.52 -18.52
CA PHE A 153 -2.91 -2.04 -19.10
C PHE A 153 -2.32 -3.04 -20.11
N LYS A 154 -2.41 -4.33 -19.79
CA LYS A 154 -1.91 -5.41 -20.64
C LYS A 154 -2.76 -5.63 -21.90
N ASN A 155 -4.09 -5.63 -21.76
CA ASN A 155 -5.01 -6.06 -22.81
C ASN A 155 -5.72 -4.89 -23.51
N LYS A 156 -5.56 -3.64 -23.03
CA LYS A 156 -6.28 -2.46 -23.54
C LYS A 156 -7.79 -2.63 -23.53
N LYS A 157 -8.32 -3.34 -22.53
CA LYS A 157 -9.75 -3.63 -22.34
C LYS A 157 -10.10 -3.59 -20.86
N ILE A 158 -11.34 -3.23 -20.56
CA ILE A 158 -11.89 -3.33 -19.20
C ILE A 158 -12.12 -4.80 -18.87
N LEU A 159 -11.79 -5.21 -17.64
CA LEU A 159 -12.03 -6.56 -17.15
C LEU A 159 -13.54 -6.77 -16.94
N ASP A 160 -14.08 -7.81 -17.57
CA ASP A 160 -15.47 -8.27 -17.35
C ASP A 160 -15.58 -9.02 -16.01
N ASN A 161 -16.79 -9.11 -15.45
CA ASN A 161 -17.10 -9.87 -14.23
C ASN A 161 -16.21 -9.51 -13.01
N LYS A 162 -15.83 -8.23 -12.88
CA LYS A 162 -15.08 -7.71 -11.74
C LYS A 162 -15.94 -7.58 -10.47
N LYS A 163 -15.33 -7.74 -9.31
CA LYS A 163 -16.00 -7.44 -8.04
C LYS A 163 -16.30 -5.94 -7.95
N ASN A 164 -17.47 -5.62 -7.39
CA ASN A 164 -17.91 -4.23 -7.20
C ASN A 164 -17.72 -3.80 -5.73
N PHE A 165 -16.96 -2.74 -5.52
CA PHE A 165 -16.68 -2.12 -4.23
C PHE A 165 -17.26 -0.69 -4.14
N GLY A 166 -18.38 -0.45 -4.83
CA GLY A 166 -19.05 0.85 -4.84
C GLY A 166 -18.20 1.94 -5.49
N ASN A 167 -18.03 3.05 -4.79
CA ASN A 167 -17.30 4.22 -5.31
C ASN A 167 -15.86 3.90 -5.71
N LEU A 168 -15.17 2.99 -5.02
CA LEU A 168 -13.81 2.58 -5.39
C LEU A 168 -13.76 1.91 -6.76
N SER A 169 -14.77 1.11 -7.09
CA SER A 169 -14.89 0.50 -8.42
C SER A 169 -15.20 1.53 -9.50
N LEU A 170 -16.06 2.52 -9.21
CA LEU A 170 -16.35 3.62 -10.12
C LEU A 170 -15.09 4.44 -10.40
N ILE A 171 -14.31 4.80 -9.36
CA ILE A 171 -13.04 5.50 -9.48
C ILE A 171 -12.07 4.71 -10.34
N ALA A 172 -11.84 3.44 -10.00
CA ALA A 172 -10.89 2.57 -10.71
C ALA A 172 -11.29 2.43 -12.20
N GLU A 173 -12.57 2.18 -12.50
CA GLU A 173 -13.03 2.05 -13.87
C GLU A 173 -12.92 3.36 -14.66
N THR A 174 -13.22 4.51 -14.03
CA THR A 174 -13.07 5.81 -14.68
C THR A 174 -11.65 6.03 -15.19
N PHE A 175 -10.64 5.78 -14.34
CA PHE A 175 -9.23 5.92 -14.74
C PHE A 175 -8.77 4.84 -15.72
N GLN A 176 -9.27 3.62 -15.62
CA GLN A 176 -8.99 2.57 -16.59
C GLN A 176 -9.53 2.95 -17.99
N ARG A 177 -10.74 3.51 -18.07
CA ARG A 177 -11.33 3.99 -19.33
C ARG A 177 -10.56 5.16 -19.90
N CYS A 178 -10.14 6.09 -19.04
CA CYS A 178 -9.27 7.20 -19.43
C CYS A 178 -7.97 6.68 -20.08
N TYR A 179 -7.32 5.70 -19.47
CA TYR A 179 -6.08 5.11 -19.97
C TYR A 179 -6.21 4.43 -21.34
N ILE A 180 -7.35 3.80 -21.61
CA ILE A 180 -7.59 3.12 -22.91
C ILE A 180 -8.31 3.99 -23.92
N GLU A 181 -8.53 5.27 -23.63
CA GLU A 181 -9.23 6.24 -24.50
C GLU A 181 -10.67 5.80 -24.86
N ASP A 182 -11.35 5.13 -23.90
CA ASP A 182 -12.73 4.65 -24.11
C ASP A 182 -13.68 5.84 -24.33
N LYS A 183 -14.58 5.73 -25.31
CA LYS A 183 -15.56 6.78 -25.63
C LYS A 183 -16.46 7.19 -24.47
N ARG A 184 -16.64 6.32 -23.48
CA ARG A 184 -17.45 6.57 -22.27
C ARG A 184 -16.68 7.26 -21.14
N THR A 185 -15.40 7.60 -21.32
CA THR A 185 -14.57 8.23 -20.29
C THR A 185 -15.23 9.47 -19.71
N SER A 186 -15.74 10.38 -20.57
CA SER A 186 -16.43 11.60 -20.12
C SER A 186 -17.65 11.29 -19.26
N SER A 187 -18.50 10.32 -19.66
CA SER A 187 -19.69 9.96 -18.88
C SER A 187 -19.35 9.35 -17.52
N PHE A 188 -18.24 8.61 -17.42
CA PHE A 188 -17.77 8.05 -16.16
C PHE A 188 -17.20 9.14 -15.23
N PHE A 189 -16.44 10.11 -15.75
CA PHE A 189 -15.99 11.26 -14.94
C PHE A 189 -17.17 12.10 -14.45
N LEU A 190 -18.15 12.40 -15.30
CA LEU A 190 -19.35 13.15 -14.90
C LEU A 190 -20.15 12.40 -13.82
N ASN A 191 -20.31 11.08 -13.94
CA ASN A 191 -20.95 10.27 -12.90
C ASN A 191 -20.17 10.34 -11.58
N LEU A 192 -18.84 10.28 -11.64
CA LEU A 192 -17.97 10.36 -10.47
C LEU A 192 -18.08 11.73 -9.77
N ILE A 193 -18.11 12.84 -10.54
CA ILE A 193 -18.20 14.21 -10.02
C ILE A 193 -19.58 14.50 -9.43
N ASN A 194 -20.65 14.01 -10.07
CA ASN A 194 -22.03 14.24 -9.66
C ASN A 194 -22.50 13.32 -8.53
N ASN A 195 -21.69 12.37 -8.10
CA ASN A 195 -22.03 11.48 -7.01
C ASN A 195 -21.98 12.22 -5.67
N GLN A 196 -23.14 12.47 -5.07
CA GLN A 196 -23.29 13.28 -3.85
C GLN A 196 -22.78 12.60 -2.57
N GLN A 197 -22.32 11.34 -2.62
CA GLN A 197 -21.89 10.57 -1.43
C GLN A 197 -20.44 10.80 -1.02
N GLY A 198 -19.73 11.76 -1.60
CA GLY A 198 -18.33 12.00 -1.25
C GLY A 198 -17.77 13.32 -1.79
N GLU A 199 -16.59 13.70 -1.32
CA GLU A 199 -15.87 14.86 -1.82
C GLU A 199 -15.05 14.46 -3.05
N TYR A 200 -15.58 14.73 -4.25
CA TYR A 200 -14.97 14.35 -5.52
C TYR A 200 -14.23 15.50 -6.22
N SER A 201 -14.00 16.61 -5.53
CA SER A 201 -13.33 17.80 -6.11
C SER A 201 -12.00 17.49 -6.78
N ARG A 202 -11.21 16.55 -6.23
CA ARG A 202 -9.96 16.08 -6.83
C ARG A 202 -10.14 15.46 -8.21
N TYR A 203 -11.27 14.84 -8.49
CA TYR A 203 -11.53 14.16 -9.77
C TYR A 203 -11.92 15.16 -10.87
N ILE A 204 -12.41 16.34 -10.52
CA ILE A 204 -12.62 17.45 -11.45
C ILE A 204 -11.28 17.85 -12.08
N PHE A 205 -10.20 17.94 -11.29
CA PHE A 205 -8.86 18.21 -11.82
C PHE A 205 -8.43 17.17 -12.88
N PHE A 206 -8.61 15.90 -12.62
CA PHE A 206 -8.27 14.84 -13.58
C PHE A 206 -9.17 14.88 -14.82
N TYR A 207 -10.46 15.19 -14.66
CA TYR A 207 -11.36 15.33 -15.79
C TYR A 207 -11.02 16.54 -16.66
N LEU A 208 -10.70 17.68 -16.07
CA LEU A 208 -10.25 18.84 -16.82
C LEU A 208 -8.99 18.56 -17.62
N ASN A 209 -7.99 17.90 -17.02
CA ASN A 209 -6.79 17.47 -17.76
C ASN A 209 -7.16 16.56 -18.95
N TYR A 210 -8.01 15.56 -18.73
CA TYR A 210 -8.48 14.69 -19.81
C TYR A 210 -9.16 15.47 -20.94
N LEU A 211 -10.00 16.45 -20.62
CA LEU A 211 -10.69 17.28 -21.62
C LEU A 211 -9.70 18.16 -22.40
N ILE A 212 -8.73 18.78 -21.71
CA ILE A 212 -7.68 19.60 -22.33
C ILE A 212 -6.81 18.76 -23.25
N ASP A 213 -6.32 17.61 -22.79
CA ASP A 213 -5.49 16.70 -23.58
C ASP A 213 -6.18 16.16 -24.84
N ASN A 214 -7.54 16.14 -24.83
CA ASN A 214 -8.36 15.74 -25.97
C ASN A 214 -8.91 16.94 -26.79
N ASN A 215 -8.39 18.15 -26.57
CA ASN A 215 -8.82 19.41 -27.25
C ASN A 215 -10.31 19.76 -27.05
N LYS A 216 -10.91 19.31 -25.95
CA LYS A 216 -12.32 19.55 -25.60
C LYS A 216 -12.47 20.80 -24.72
N PHE A 217 -11.90 21.91 -25.15
CA PHE A 217 -11.82 23.16 -24.37
C PHE A 217 -13.19 23.73 -23.99
N ASN A 218 -14.20 23.63 -24.85
CA ASN A 218 -15.56 24.10 -24.54
C ASN A 218 -16.18 23.31 -23.38
N GLU A 219 -16.04 21.96 -23.39
CA GLU A 219 -16.50 21.11 -22.29
C GLU A 219 -15.74 21.45 -20.98
N ALA A 220 -14.42 21.62 -21.06
CA ALA A 220 -13.61 21.99 -19.90
C ALA A 220 -14.05 23.35 -19.29
N ARG A 221 -14.37 24.34 -20.14
CA ARG A 221 -14.87 25.66 -19.70
C ARG A 221 -16.19 25.52 -18.94
N LEU A 222 -17.15 24.76 -19.47
CA LEU A 222 -18.44 24.53 -18.81
C LEU A 222 -18.27 23.90 -17.42
N ILE A 223 -17.33 22.94 -17.26
CA ILE A 223 -17.04 22.34 -15.97
C ILE A 223 -16.46 23.37 -15.01
N VAL A 224 -15.52 24.22 -15.47
CA VAL A 224 -14.91 25.27 -14.64
C VAL A 224 -15.92 26.31 -14.19
N GLU A 225 -16.87 26.70 -15.06
CA GLU A 225 -17.95 27.64 -14.74
C GLU A 225 -18.94 27.13 -13.69
N GLN A 226 -19.11 25.80 -13.61
CA GLN A 226 -20.00 25.14 -12.64
C GLN A 226 -19.34 24.93 -11.26
N ILE A 227 -18.01 25.10 -11.14
CA ILE A 227 -17.30 24.91 -9.88
C ILE A 227 -17.61 26.08 -8.94
N ASP A 228 -18.16 25.76 -7.79
CA ASP A 228 -18.33 26.72 -6.71
C ASP A 228 -16.94 27.07 -6.12
N TYR A 229 -16.53 28.33 -6.27
CA TYR A 229 -15.22 28.85 -5.87
C TYR A 229 -15.01 28.82 -4.34
N ILE A 230 -16.05 28.77 -3.56
CA ILE A 230 -15.97 28.77 -2.10
C ILE A 230 -15.25 27.50 -1.60
N ASN A 231 -15.35 26.40 -2.36
CA ASN A 231 -14.74 25.10 -2.05
C ASN A 231 -13.56 24.75 -2.97
N SER A 232 -13.03 25.73 -3.73
CA SER A 232 -11.96 25.44 -4.69
C SER A 232 -10.65 25.05 -3.99
N THR A 233 -10.12 23.88 -4.33
CA THR A 233 -8.76 23.49 -3.94
C THR A 233 -7.73 24.22 -4.81
N LEU A 234 -6.46 24.28 -4.35
CA LEU A 234 -5.35 24.81 -5.14
C LEU A 234 -5.26 24.18 -6.55
N LEU A 235 -5.55 22.87 -6.65
CA LEU A 235 -5.57 22.13 -7.93
C LEU A 235 -6.64 22.65 -8.88
N LEU A 236 -7.83 23.00 -8.39
CA LEU A 236 -8.91 23.55 -9.20
C LEU A 236 -8.61 24.97 -9.67
N SER A 237 -8.00 25.80 -8.81
CA SER A 237 -7.53 27.13 -9.19
C SER A 237 -6.49 27.08 -10.30
N GLN A 238 -5.56 26.11 -10.24
CA GLN A 238 -4.56 25.87 -11.28
C GLN A 238 -5.20 25.43 -12.60
N SER A 239 -6.15 24.48 -12.54
CA SER A 239 -6.86 24.00 -13.73
C SER A 239 -7.65 25.12 -14.42
N LYS A 240 -8.29 26.01 -13.64
CA LYS A 240 -8.95 27.20 -14.18
C LYS A 240 -7.98 28.09 -14.93
N SER A 241 -6.82 28.38 -14.32
CA SER A 241 -5.77 29.18 -14.96
C SER A 241 -5.31 28.58 -16.31
N TRP A 242 -5.27 27.27 -16.43
CA TRP A 242 -4.92 26.59 -17.69
C TRP A 242 -6.01 26.75 -18.74
N VAL A 243 -7.28 26.52 -18.38
CA VAL A 243 -8.41 26.70 -19.30
C VAL A 243 -8.54 28.16 -19.77
N ASP A 244 -8.27 29.11 -18.88
CA ASP A 244 -8.30 30.54 -19.21
C ASP A 244 -7.15 30.96 -20.13
N LYS A 245 -5.95 30.35 -20.02
CA LYS A 245 -4.81 30.61 -20.92
C LYS A 245 -5.00 30.12 -22.34
N GLU A 246 -5.73 29.03 -22.51
CA GLU A 246 -6.08 28.48 -23.85
C GLU A 246 -7.11 29.38 -24.62
N LYS A 247 -7.47 30.53 -24.05
CA LYS A 247 -8.30 31.54 -24.76
C LYS A 247 -7.53 32.37 -25.78
N PHE A 248 -6.21 32.20 -25.87
CA PHE A 248 -5.34 32.90 -26.77
C PHE A 248 -4.68 31.97 -27.77
#